data_e82c6552d37fa4f1789be1c376cb934f
#
_entry.id   e82c6552d37fa4f1789be1c376cb934f
#
_cell.length_a   1.000
_cell.length_b   1.000
_cell.length_c   1.000
_cell.angle_alpha   90.00
_cell.angle_beta   90.00
_cell.angle_gamma   90.00
#
_symmetry.space_group_name_H-M   'P 1'
#
loop_
_entity.id
_entity.type
_entity.pdbx_description
1 polymer ?
#
loop_
_entity_poly.entity_id
_entity_poly.type
_entity_poly.pdbx_seq_one_letter_code
_entity_poly.pdbx_strand_id
1 'polypeptide(L)'
;MSVLRIEHVTKEFKLTLRQRQKQKTNAKTLVAVNDLSFEAVPGVIYGLLGPNGAGKTTTLRMIASLIKPKTGAIYLDNKEINEDIYAYRKKIGFLTSELKLDGFFTPADTITYMGKLYGMTDEEINMRKNVLFKSFGVDKFQNTPIKDLSTGMKQKVSLAISLCHDPDVIIFDEPTNGLDVIAARDVEEFLVNLKKENKIIIISTHIFSLVEKLCDHVGIIISGKLIKDAPLKEIQKEGTLEEVFFKLYEEANVNA
;
A
#
# COMPACT_ATOMS: atom_id res chain seq x y z
N MET A 1 -9.96 -14.84 13.53
CA MET A 1 -9.29 -14.49 12.27
C MET A 1 -8.79 -13.07 12.40
N SER A 2 -7.59 -12.81 11.95
CA SER A 2 -7.03 -11.44 11.98
C SER A 2 -7.86 -10.54 11.06
N VAL A 3 -8.25 -9.35 11.50
CA VAL A 3 -9.02 -8.39 10.70
C VAL A 3 -8.43 -7.00 10.91
N LEU A 4 -8.15 -6.31 9.83
CA LEU A 4 -7.78 -4.91 9.85
C LEU A 4 -9.04 -4.07 9.56
N ARG A 5 -9.45 -3.25 10.53
CA ARG A 5 -10.66 -2.43 10.43
C ARG A 5 -10.33 -0.96 10.54
N ILE A 6 -10.82 -0.21 9.60
CA ILE A 6 -10.71 1.24 9.50
C ILE A 6 -12.09 1.84 9.79
N GLU A 7 -12.21 2.70 10.79
CA GLU A 7 -13.49 3.24 11.23
C GLU A 7 -13.50 4.77 11.23
N HIS A 8 -14.33 5.34 10.37
CA HIS A 8 -14.64 6.78 10.30
C HIS A 8 -13.40 7.68 10.27
N VAL A 9 -12.33 7.24 9.58
CA VAL A 9 -11.08 8.00 9.56
C VAL A 9 -11.17 9.22 8.67
N THR A 10 -10.76 10.36 9.23
CA THR A 10 -10.66 11.63 8.51
C THR A 10 -9.24 12.18 8.64
N LYS A 11 -8.71 12.75 7.56
CA LYS A 11 -7.41 13.41 7.54
C LYS A 11 -7.47 14.74 6.82
N GLU A 12 -6.99 15.76 7.51
CA GLU A 12 -6.82 17.10 6.96
C GLU A 12 -5.35 17.53 7.01
N PHE A 13 -4.95 18.29 6.02
CA PHE A 13 -3.64 18.94 5.98
C PHE A 13 -3.80 20.45 5.94
N LYS A 14 -2.97 21.17 6.69
CA LYS A 14 -2.87 22.63 6.60
C LYS A 14 -2.20 23.02 5.29
N LEU A 15 -2.80 23.89 4.51
CA LEU A 15 -2.24 24.41 3.28
C LEU A 15 -1.32 25.62 3.57
N THR A 16 -0.10 25.57 3.07
CA THR A 16 0.80 26.73 3.06
C THR A 16 0.29 27.80 2.09
N LEU A 17 0.75 29.03 2.25
CA LEU A 17 0.40 30.11 1.32
C LEU A 17 0.72 29.77 -0.13
N ARG A 18 1.89 29.16 -0.37
CA ARG A 18 2.32 28.71 -1.71
C ARG A 18 1.39 27.64 -2.29
N GLN A 19 0.93 26.68 -1.47
CA GLN A 19 -0.01 25.64 -1.90
C GLN A 19 -1.37 26.23 -2.25
N ARG A 20 -1.90 27.18 -1.44
CA ARG A 20 -3.15 27.88 -1.73
C ARG A 20 -3.09 28.65 -3.05
N GLN A 21 -2.01 29.36 -3.30
CA GLN A 21 -1.79 30.06 -4.57
C GLN A 21 -1.75 29.10 -5.77
N LYS A 22 -1.01 27.98 -5.64
CA LYS A 22 -0.94 26.96 -6.69
C LYS A 22 -2.29 26.30 -6.98
N GLN A 23 -3.11 26.06 -5.94
CA GLN A 23 -4.43 25.44 -6.04
C GLN A 23 -5.55 26.47 -6.29
N LYS A 24 -5.21 27.78 -6.38
CA LYS A 24 -6.15 28.89 -6.56
C LYS A 24 -7.32 28.83 -5.54
N THR A 25 -7.03 28.53 -4.28
CA THR A 25 -8.04 28.37 -3.21
C THR A 25 -7.74 29.27 -2.03
N ASN A 26 -8.81 29.76 -1.38
CA ASN A 26 -8.75 30.47 -0.10
C ASN A 26 -8.82 29.51 1.11
N ALA A 27 -9.05 28.22 0.88
CA ALA A 27 -9.10 27.23 1.95
C ALA A 27 -7.80 27.14 2.72
N LYS A 28 -7.88 27.10 4.04
CA LYS A 28 -6.71 26.95 4.93
C LYS A 28 -6.32 25.50 5.14
N THR A 29 -7.23 24.58 4.86
CA THR A 29 -7.05 23.13 5.03
C THR A 29 -7.54 22.40 3.79
N LEU A 30 -6.93 21.24 3.53
CA LEU A 30 -7.34 20.27 2.53
C LEU A 30 -7.78 19.01 3.27
N VAL A 31 -9.03 18.59 3.08
CA VAL A 31 -9.52 17.30 3.55
C VAL A 31 -9.06 16.24 2.54
N ALA A 32 -8.06 15.47 2.91
CA ALA A 32 -7.49 14.44 2.02
C ALA A 32 -8.23 13.11 2.13
N VAL A 33 -8.80 12.81 3.30
CA VAL A 33 -9.66 11.64 3.56
C VAL A 33 -10.80 12.11 4.46
N ASN A 34 -12.01 11.71 4.13
CA ASN A 34 -13.22 12.20 4.76
C ASN A 34 -14.15 11.03 5.11
N ASP A 35 -14.23 10.70 6.40
CA ASP A 35 -15.13 9.69 6.97
C ASP A 35 -15.06 8.33 6.27
N LEU A 36 -13.84 7.79 6.13
CA LEU A 36 -13.58 6.56 5.40
C LEU A 36 -13.62 5.37 6.35
N SER A 37 -14.39 4.33 5.98
CA SER A 37 -14.51 3.08 6.74
C SER A 37 -14.49 1.89 5.79
N PHE A 38 -13.69 0.86 6.10
CA PHE A 38 -13.68 -0.43 5.44
C PHE A 38 -12.96 -1.49 6.28
N GLU A 39 -13.07 -2.76 5.87
CA GLU A 39 -12.37 -3.88 6.48
C GLU A 39 -11.52 -4.63 5.44
N ALA A 40 -10.36 -5.10 5.88
CA ALA A 40 -9.51 -6.00 5.10
C ALA A 40 -9.23 -7.28 5.90
N VAL A 41 -9.41 -8.42 5.24
CA VAL A 41 -9.33 -9.74 5.86
C VAL A 41 -8.20 -10.58 5.23
N PRO A 42 -7.65 -11.56 5.94
CA PRO A 42 -6.60 -12.43 5.43
C PRO A 42 -7.06 -13.25 4.22
N GLY A 43 -6.12 -13.53 3.33
CA GLY A 43 -6.38 -14.32 2.12
C GLY A 43 -7.17 -13.60 1.04
N VAL A 44 -7.40 -12.29 1.22
CA VAL A 44 -8.09 -11.39 0.28
C VAL A 44 -7.16 -10.25 -0.09
N ILE A 45 -7.03 -9.94 -1.36
CA ILE A 45 -6.37 -8.71 -1.81
C ILE A 45 -7.42 -7.61 -1.92
N TYR A 46 -7.28 -6.61 -1.06
CA TYR A 46 -8.13 -5.42 -1.06
C TYR A 46 -7.49 -4.32 -1.93
N GLY A 47 -8.17 -3.89 -2.98
CA GLY A 47 -7.73 -2.85 -3.88
C GLY A 47 -8.37 -1.50 -3.56
N LEU A 48 -7.55 -0.47 -3.25
CA LEU A 48 -8.00 0.92 -3.20
C LEU A 48 -7.84 1.55 -4.59
N LEU A 49 -8.94 1.69 -5.31
CA LEU A 49 -9.00 2.25 -6.65
C LEU A 49 -9.42 3.72 -6.62
N GLY A 50 -8.75 4.57 -7.37
CA GLY A 50 -9.14 5.98 -7.49
C GLY A 50 -8.11 6.81 -8.24
N PRO A 51 -8.45 8.03 -8.68
CA PRO A 51 -7.54 8.90 -9.40
C PRO A 51 -6.42 9.42 -8.49
N ASN A 52 -5.42 10.05 -9.10
CA ASN A 52 -4.36 10.71 -8.35
C ASN A 52 -4.95 11.85 -7.49
N GLY A 53 -4.54 11.91 -6.22
CA GLY A 53 -5.08 12.88 -5.27
C GLY A 53 -6.39 12.47 -4.61
N ALA A 54 -6.99 11.30 -4.91
CA ALA A 54 -8.22 10.83 -4.29
C ALA A 54 -8.11 10.49 -2.79
N GLY A 55 -6.90 10.43 -2.22
CA GLY A 55 -6.69 10.11 -0.81
C GLY A 55 -6.10 8.71 -0.55
N LYS A 56 -5.86 7.89 -1.58
CA LYS A 56 -5.33 6.51 -1.46
C LYS A 56 -4.07 6.44 -0.61
N THR A 57 -2.98 7.10 -1.04
CA THR A 57 -1.71 7.14 -0.32
C THR A 57 -1.85 7.67 1.11
N THR A 58 -2.72 8.68 1.33
CA THR A 58 -3.00 9.21 2.67
C THR A 58 -3.65 8.15 3.54
N THR A 59 -4.62 7.41 3.02
CA THR A 59 -5.27 6.30 3.73
C THR A 59 -4.25 5.21 4.08
N LEU A 60 -3.45 4.78 3.12
CA LEU A 60 -2.41 3.76 3.36
C LEU A 60 -1.37 4.21 4.41
N ARG A 61 -0.96 5.49 4.39
CA ARG A 61 -0.06 6.05 5.41
C ARG A 61 -0.68 6.11 6.80
N MET A 62 -2.00 6.31 6.92
CA MET A 62 -2.70 6.20 8.21
C MET A 62 -2.72 4.76 8.69
N ILE A 63 -3.03 3.80 7.82
CA ILE A 63 -3.01 2.37 8.14
C ILE A 63 -1.59 1.93 8.54
N ALA A 64 -0.56 2.37 7.82
CA ALA A 64 0.83 2.09 8.16
C ALA A 64 1.33 2.83 9.42
N SER A 65 0.46 3.55 10.13
CA SER A 65 0.79 4.35 11.31
C SER A 65 1.86 5.44 11.12
N LEU A 66 2.09 5.86 9.87
CA LEU A 66 3.04 6.94 9.54
C LEU A 66 2.46 8.33 9.80
N ILE A 67 1.14 8.47 9.69
CA ILE A 67 0.40 9.69 10.02
C ILE A 67 -0.84 9.33 10.84
N LYS A 68 -1.18 10.17 11.83
CA LYS A 68 -2.41 9.96 12.62
C LYS A 68 -3.63 10.51 11.88
N PRO A 69 -4.79 9.81 11.92
CA PRO A 69 -6.07 10.40 11.52
C PRO A 69 -6.40 11.61 12.42
N LYS A 70 -7.23 12.52 11.93
CA LYS A 70 -7.81 13.62 12.73
C LYS A 70 -8.96 13.11 13.60
N THR A 71 -9.82 12.27 13.03
CA THR A 71 -10.92 11.57 13.70
C THR A 71 -10.97 10.12 13.22
N GLY A 72 -11.69 9.27 13.94
CA GLY A 72 -11.80 7.85 13.67
C GLY A 72 -10.62 7.06 14.22
N ALA A 73 -10.64 5.76 14.05
CA ALA A 73 -9.63 4.84 14.58
C ALA A 73 -9.35 3.68 13.59
N ILE A 74 -8.23 3.02 13.79
CA ILE A 74 -7.81 1.85 13.02
C ILE A 74 -7.51 0.73 14.01
N TYR A 75 -7.99 -0.46 13.72
CA TYR A 75 -7.88 -1.62 14.59
C TYR A 75 -7.27 -2.79 13.83
N LEU A 76 -6.37 -3.50 14.49
CA LEU A 76 -5.92 -4.83 14.08
C LEU A 76 -6.30 -5.81 15.19
N ASP A 77 -7.07 -6.85 14.86
CA ASP A 77 -7.54 -7.86 15.83
C ASP A 77 -8.31 -7.24 17.01
N ASN A 78 -9.18 -6.26 16.74
CA ASN A 78 -9.95 -5.48 17.73
C ASN A 78 -9.11 -4.63 18.70
N LYS A 79 -7.79 -4.51 18.51
CA LYS A 79 -6.93 -3.59 19.25
C LYS A 79 -6.69 -2.34 18.41
N GLU A 80 -6.91 -1.17 19.00
CA GLU A 80 -6.58 0.07 18.32
C GLU A 80 -5.04 0.16 18.13
N ILE A 81 -4.61 0.51 16.91
CA ILE A 81 -3.19 0.54 16.55
C ILE A 81 -2.36 1.54 17.38
N ASN A 82 -3.02 2.52 17.99
CA ASN A 82 -2.37 3.53 18.84
C ASN A 82 -2.11 3.02 20.27
N GLU A 83 -2.71 1.91 20.71
CA GLU A 83 -2.47 1.35 22.04
C GLU A 83 -1.04 0.81 22.18
N ASP A 84 -0.52 0.14 21.14
CA ASP A 84 0.87 -0.28 21.04
C ASP A 84 1.38 -0.15 19.60
N ILE A 85 1.79 1.05 19.25
CA ILE A 85 2.23 1.38 17.89
C ILE A 85 3.49 0.62 17.48
N TYR A 86 4.35 0.24 18.43
CA TYR A 86 5.57 -0.51 18.14
C TYR A 86 5.27 -1.97 17.81
N ALA A 87 4.41 -2.62 18.60
CA ALA A 87 3.94 -3.98 18.29
C ALA A 87 3.18 -4.01 16.97
N TYR A 88 2.34 -3.00 16.70
CA TYR A 88 1.64 -2.89 15.42
C TYR A 88 2.61 -2.78 14.24
N ARG A 89 3.61 -1.88 14.31
CA ARG A 89 4.59 -1.70 13.23
C ARG A 89 5.40 -2.94 12.90
N LYS A 90 5.63 -3.81 13.88
CA LYS A 90 6.28 -5.11 13.64
C LYS A 90 5.44 -6.07 12.79
N LYS A 91 4.13 -5.83 12.69
CA LYS A 91 3.20 -6.64 11.90
C LYS A 91 2.91 -6.06 10.51
N ILE A 92 3.48 -4.87 10.17
CA ILE A 92 3.18 -4.14 8.94
C ILE A 92 4.37 -4.16 7.99
N GLY A 93 4.15 -4.63 6.78
CA GLY A 93 5.03 -4.38 5.64
C GLY A 93 4.44 -3.25 4.80
N PHE A 94 5.13 -2.12 4.71
CA PHE A 94 4.68 -0.96 3.93
C PHE A 94 5.67 -0.61 2.85
N LEU A 95 5.22 -0.62 1.60
CA LEU A 95 5.96 -0.12 0.45
C LEU A 95 5.26 1.08 -0.16
N THR A 96 6.02 2.13 -0.38
CA THR A 96 5.61 3.32 -1.12
C THR A 96 6.58 3.57 -2.26
N SER A 97 6.10 4.16 -3.35
CA SER A 97 6.93 4.61 -4.47
C SER A 97 7.99 5.66 -4.08
N GLU A 98 7.85 6.28 -2.91
CA GLU A 98 8.79 7.26 -2.36
C GLU A 98 9.91 6.63 -1.51
N LEU A 99 9.94 5.30 -1.32
CA LEU A 99 10.98 4.65 -0.54
C LEU A 99 12.35 4.86 -1.19
N LYS A 100 13.19 5.63 -0.52
CA LYS A 100 14.56 5.88 -0.94
C LYS A 100 15.50 4.95 -0.19
N LEU A 101 16.07 3.99 -0.90
CA LEU A 101 17.13 3.15 -0.40
C LEU A 101 18.45 3.92 -0.44
N ASP A 102 19.32 3.70 0.56
CA ASP A 102 20.68 4.25 0.52
C ASP A 102 21.46 3.63 -0.64
N GLY A 103 21.95 4.47 -1.53
CA GLY A 103 22.63 4.06 -2.75
C GLY A 103 23.98 3.38 -2.51
N PHE A 104 24.61 3.59 -1.37
CA PHE A 104 25.93 3.03 -1.05
C PHE A 104 25.86 1.59 -0.49
N PHE A 105 24.71 1.20 0.08
CA PHE A 105 24.49 -0.18 0.52
C PHE A 105 24.18 -1.09 -0.66
N THR A 106 24.46 -2.40 -0.47
CA THR A 106 23.95 -3.45 -1.33
C THR A 106 22.57 -3.94 -0.86
N PRO A 107 21.78 -4.62 -1.71
CA PRO A 107 20.56 -5.30 -1.26
C PRO A 107 20.79 -6.22 -0.05
N ALA A 108 21.90 -6.97 -0.05
CA ALA A 108 22.26 -7.88 1.04
C ALA A 108 22.54 -7.13 2.36
N ASP A 109 23.24 -6.00 2.30
CA ASP A 109 23.47 -5.16 3.48
C ASP A 109 22.17 -4.58 4.00
N THR A 110 21.33 -4.08 3.09
CA THR A 110 20.08 -3.40 3.45
C THR A 110 19.10 -4.34 4.13
N ILE A 111 18.88 -5.56 3.59
CA ILE A 111 17.98 -6.54 4.22
C ILE A 111 18.51 -7.00 5.57
N THR A 112 19.83 -7.15 5.70
CA THR A 112 20.49 -7.53 6.95
C THR A 112 20.30 -6.43 8.00
N TYR A 113 20.52 -5.18 7.64
CA TYR A 113 20.32 -4.03 8.51
C TYR A 113 18.85 -3.92 8.98
N MET A 114 17.91 -4.03 8.04
CA MET A 114 16.49 -3.96 8.36
C MET A 114 16.04 -5.12 9.26
N GLY A 115 16.46 -6.35 8.97
CA GLY A 115 16.14 -7.50 9.81
C GLY A 115 16.63 -7.31 11.26
N LYS A 116 17.83 -6.76 11.45
CA LYS A 116 18.35 -6.43 12.79
C LYS A 116 17.54 -5.34 13.50
N LEU A 117 17.03 -4.33 12.77
CA LEU A 117 16.13 -3.33 13.32
C LEU A 117 14.80 -3.92 13.82
N TYR A 118 14.31 -4.98 13.16
CA TYR A 118 13.13 -5.73 13.61
C TYR A 118 13.44 -6.75 14.73
N GLY A 119 14.72 -6.88 15.14
CA GLY A 119 15.16 -7.79 16.20
C GLY A 119 15.31 -9.25 15.75
N MET A 120 15.47 -9.50 14.45
CA MET A 120 15.66 -10.84 13.90
C MET A 120 17.10 -11.35 14.17
N THR A 121 17.24 -12.67 14.34
CA THR A 121 18.54 -13.33 14.40
C THR A 121 19.19 -13.39 13.02
N ASP A 122 20.51 -13.65 12.97
CA ASP A 122 21.23 -13.75 11.69
C ASP A 122 20.71 -14.96 10.86
N GLU A 123 20.29 -16.05 11.51
CA GLU A 123 19.68 -17.21 10.87
C GLU A 123 18.34 -16.86 10.22
N GLU A 124 17.45 -16.18 10.94
CA GLU A 124 16.16 -15.72 10.42
C GLU A 124 16.34 -14.77 9.23
N ILE A 125 17.26 -13.80 9.35
CA ILE A 125 17.58 -12.86 8.28
C ILE A 125 18.07 -13.61 7.03
N ASN A 126 19.00 -14.55 7.18
CA ASN A 126 19.53 -15.32 6.06
C ASN A 126 18.45 -16.19 5.40
N MET A 127 17.57 -16.81 6.18
CA MET A 127 16.47 -17.61 5.66
C MET A 127 15.51 -16.72 4.85
N ARG A 128 15.04 -15.61 5.42
CA ARG A 128 14.13 -14.68 4.75
C ARG A 128 14.77 -14.02 3.52
N LYS A 129 16.03 -13.61 3.61
CA LYS A 129 16.79 -13.07 2.48
C LYS A 129 16.81 -14.05 1.31
N ASN A 130 17.14 -15.31 1.55
CA ASN A 130 17.23 -16.31 0.48
C ASN A 130 15.86 -16.52 -0.21
N VAL A 131 14.79 -16.62 0.57
CA VAL A 131 13.43 -16.76 0.03
C VAL A 131 13.03 -15.53 -0.79
N LEU A 132 13.12 -14.33 -0.22
CA LEU A 132 12.68 -13.11 -0.87
C LEU A 132 13.54 -12.74 -2.08
N PHE A 133 14.86 -12.86 -1.97
CA PHE A 133 15.76 -12.53 -3.07
C PHE A 133 15.55 -13.47 -4.25
N LYS A 134 15.34 -14.76 -4.00
CA LYS A 134 15.00 -15.71 -5.05
C LYS A 134 13.65 -15.41 -5.70
N SER A 135 12.63 -15.10 -4.89
CA SER A 135 11.28 -14.78 -5.39
C SER A 135 11.25 -13.54 -6.30
N PHE A 136 12.07 -12.54 -6.00
CA PHE A 136 12.16 -11.30 -6.80
C PHE A 136 13.34 -11.29 -7.79
N GLY A 137 14.17 -12.35 -7.84
CA GLY A 137 15.37 -12.40 -8.67
C GLY A 137 16.45 -11.40 -8.25
N VAL A 138 16.45 -10.96 -6.98
CA VAL A 138 17.45 -10.04 -6.39
C VAL A 138 18.78 -10.75 -6.12
N ASP A 139 18.75 -12.07 -5.96
CA ASP A 139 19.93 -12.92 -5.76
C ASP A 139 21.02 -12.69 -6.81
N LYS A 140 20.64 -12.36 -8.05
CA LYS A 140 21.55 -12.11 -9.18
C LYS A 140 22.41 -10.86 -9.03
N PHE A 141 21.96 -9.89 -8.22
CA PHE A 141 22.61 -8.60 -8.02
C PHE A 141 22.65 -8.14 -6.56
N GLN A 142 22.48 -9.09 -5.62
CA GLN A 142 22.40 -8.80 -4.19
C GLN A 142 23.64 -8.09 -3.60
N ASN A 143 24.79 -8.18 -4.27
CA ASN A 143 26.06 -7.56 -3.86
C ASN A 143 26.41 -6.31 -4.69
N THR A 144 25.52 -5.88 -5.59
CA THR A 144 25.71 -4.65 -6.38
C THR A 144 25.19 -3.44 -5.58
N PRO A 145 25.95 -2.32 -5.47
CA PRO A 145 25.46 -1.12 -4.81
C PRO A 145 24.13 -0.64 -5.39
N ILE A 146 23.20 -0.24 -4.54
CA ILE A 146 21.82 0.14 -4.94
C ILE A 146 21.82 1.31 -5.93
N LYS A 147 22.79 2.24 -5.84
CA LYS A 147 22.91 3.36 -6.80
C LYS A 147 23.08 2.86 -8.25
N ASP A 148 23.72 1.72 -8.45
CA ASP A 148 24.07 1.16 -9.76
C ASP A 148 22.96 0.25 -10.33
N LEU A 149 21.86 0.05 -9.57
CA LEU A 149 20.70 -0.75 -9.99
C LEU A 149 19.73 0.08 -10.86
N SER A 150 19.07 -0.59 -11.80
CA SER A 150 17.96 -0.01 -12.55
C SER A 150 16.76 0.30 -11.63
N THR A 151 15.82 1.12 -12.11
CA THR A 151 14.60 1.45 -11.35
C THR A 151 13.81 0.19 -10.99
N GLY A 152 13.62 -0.74 -11.92
CA GLY A 152 12.92 -2.00 -11.67
C GLY A 152 13.68 -2.89 -10.66
N MET A 153 15.02 -2.95 -10.73
CA MET A 153 15.81 -3.68 -9.73
C MET A 153 15.68 -3.05 -8.34
N LYS A 154 15.71 -1.70 -8.24
CA LYS A 154 15.48 -0.99 -6.97
C LYS A 154 14.11 -1.28 -6.39
N GLN A 155 13.07 -1.35 -7.23
CA GLN A 155 11.72 -1.67 -6.78
C GLN A 155 11.62 -3.10 -6.22
N LYS A 156 12.24 -4.10 -6.90
CA LYS A 156 12.33 -5.48 -6.40
C LYS A 156 13.04 -5.57 -5.06
N VAL A 157 14.12 -4.81 -4.87
CA VAL A 157 14.83 -4.70 -3.58
C VAL A 157 13.92 -4.10 -2.52
N SER A 158 13.21 -3.02 -2.83
CA SER A 158 12.28 -2.35 -1.90
C SER A 158 11.15 -3.28 -1.44
N LEU A 159 10.60 -4.09 -2.37
CA LEU A 159 9.61 -5.12 -2.06
C LEU A 159 10.19 -6.18 -1.11
N ALA A 160 11.35 -6.74 -1.43
CA ALA A 160 11.99 -7.74 -0.57
C ALA A 160 12.25 -7.20 0.85
N ILE A 161 12.75 -5.97 0.95
CA ILE A 161 13.06 -5.33 2.24
C ILE A 161 11.78 -5.07 3.06
N SER A 162 10.69 -4.62 2.44
CA SER A 162 9.43 -4.34 3.13
C SER A 162 8.79 -5.59 3.77
N LEU A 163 9.22 -6.77 3.33
CA LEU A 163 8.70 -8.07 3.75
C LEU A 163 9.70 -8.89 4.58
N CYS A 164 10.88 -8.34 4.89
CA CYS A 164 11.95 -9.10 5.54
C CYS A 164 11.54 -9.69 6.90
N HIS A 165 10.71 -8.97 7.67
CA HIS A 165 10.26 -9.33 9.02
C HIS A 165 8.96 -10.16 9.05
N ASP A 166 8.53 -10.70 7.91
CA ASP A 166 7.33 -11.54 7.74
C ASP A 166 6.02 -10.92 8.27
N PRO A 167 5.63 -9.73 7.78
CA PRO A 167 4.48 -9.01 8.31
C PRO A 167 3.15 -9.75 8.09
N ASP A 168 2.19 -9.54 9.00
CA ASP A 168 0.81 -10.05 8.89
C ASP A 168 -0.03 -9.20 7.93
N VAL A 169 0.26 -7.89 7.86
CA VAL A 169 -0.43 -6.90 7.02
C VAL A 169 0.55 -6.30 6.02
N ILE A 170 0.22 -6.39 4.76
CA ILE A 170 1.05 -5.94 3.65
C ILE A 170 0.33 -4.82 2.91
N ILE A 171 0.97 -3.66 2.82
CA ILE A 171 0.41 -2.45 2.24
C ILE A 171 1.33 -1.96 1.14
N PHE A 172 0.84 -1.94 -0.10
CA PHE A 172 1.60 -1.47 -1.25
C PHE A 172 0.91 -0.31 -1.95
N ASP A 173 1.61 0.81 -2.03
CA ASP A 173 1.15 2.01 -2.72
C ASP A 173 1.71 2.03 -4.14
N GLU A 174 0.85 1.79 -5.14
CA GLU A 174 1.18 1.71 -6.57
C GLU A 174 2.32 0.71 -6.87
N PRO A 175 2.18 -0.60 -6.54
CA PRO A 175 3.30 -1.55 -6.50
C PRO A 175 3.96 -1.81 -7.85
N THR A 176 3.27 -1.57 -8.96
CA THR A 176 3.76 -1.80 -10.33
C THR A 176 4.13 -0.50 -11.06
N ASN A 177 3.97 0.66 -10.42
CA ASN A 177 4.23 1.94 -11.05
C ASN A 177 5.73 2.09 -11.41
N GLY A 178 6.00 2.48 -12.66
CA GLY A 178 7.36 2.67 -13.16
C GLY A 178 8.14 1.38 -13.44
N LEU A 179 7.50 0.21 -13.38
CA LEU A 179 8.08 -1.07 -13.78
C LEU A 179 7.83 -1.37 -15.25
N ASP A 180 8.79 -2.07 -15.88
CA ASP A 180 8.54 -2.72 -17.16
C ASP A 180 7.57 -3.91 -16.99
N VAL A 181 7.06 -4.42 -18.11
CA VAL A 181 6.04 -5.48 -18.15
C VAL A 181 6.48 -6.76 -17.44
N ILE A 182 7.77 -7.11 -17.51
CA ILE A 182 8.31 -8.32 -16.90
C ILE A 182 8.39 -8.14 -15.38
N ALA A 183 8.95 -7.02 -14.94
CA ALA A 183 9.06 -6.72 -13.51
C ALA A 183 7.67 -6.55 -12.86
N ALA A 184 6.71 -5.93 -13.54
CA ALA A 184 5.33 -5.82 -13.06
C ALA A 184 4.70 -7.21 -12.88
N ARG A 185 4.89 -8.11 -13.83
CA ARG A 185 4.39 -9.48 -13.74
C ARG A 185 4.99 -10.25 -12.56
N ASP A 186 6.30 -10.13 -12.30
CA ASP A 186 6.94 -10.78 -11.15
C ASP A 186 6.30 -10.30 -9.83
N VAL A 187 5.99 -9.00 -9.70
CA VAL A 187 5.31 -8.43 -8.52
C VAL A 187 3.88 -8.96 -8.39
N GLU A 188 3.13 -9.04 -9.50
CA GLU A 188 1.78 -9.58 -9.52
C GLU A 188 1.73 -11.06 -9.09
N GLU A 189 2.60 -11.89 -9.65
CA GLU A 189 2.72 -13.31 -9.28
C GLU A 189 3.09 -13.47 -7.79
N PHE A 190 3.97 -12.60 -7.29
CA PHE A 190 4.34 -12.59 -5.89
C PHE A 190 3.14 -12.23 -4.98
N LEU A 191 2.34 -11.20 -5.32
CA LEU A 191 1.14 -10.83 -4.56
C LEU A 191 0.11 -11.96 -4.50
N VAL A 192 -0.08 -12.66 -5.62
CA VAL A 192 -0.96 -13.85 -5.66
C VAL A 192 -0.45 -14.97 -4.74
N ASN A 193 0.86 -15.14 -4.61
CA ASN A 193 1.43 -16.13 -3.70
C ASN A 193 1.29 -15.72 -2.24
N LEU A 194 1.52 -14.45 -1.90
CA LEU A 194 1.30 -13.92 -0.55
C LEU A 194 -0.16 -14.08 -0.08
N LYS A 195 -1.12 -13.96 -0.99
CA LYS A 195 -2.53 -14.23 -0.70
C LYS A 195 -2.74 -15.65 -0.15
N LYS A 196 -2.02 -16.64 -0.69
CA LYS A 196 -2.10 -18.05 -0.23
C LYS A 196 -1.51 -18.25 1.17
N GLU A 197 -0.65 -17.34 1.64
CA GLU A 197 -0.07 -17.35 2.98
C GLU A 197 -1.00 -16.74 4.04
N ASN A 198 -2.25 -16.47 3.68
CA ASN A 198 -3.29 -15.93 4.58
C ASN A 198 -2.91 -14.59 5.22
N LYS A 199 -2.16 -13.74 4.49
CA LYS A 199 -1.83 -12.37 4.88
C LYS A 199 -2.98 -11.42 4.55
N ILE A 200 -3.07 -10.29 5.27
CA ILE A 200 -3.93 -9.15 4.88
C ILE A 200 -3.15 -8.33 3.86
N ILE A 201 -3.70 -8.14 2.66
CA ILE A 201 -3.00 -7.43 1.58
C ILE A 201 -3.88 -6.27 1.11
N ILE A 202 -3.33 -5.06 1.17
CA ILE A 202 -3.97 -3.85 0.65
C ILE A 202 -3.06 -3.24 -0.41
N ILE A 203 -3.59 -3.00 -1.58
CA ILE A 203 -2.89 -2.30 -2.65
C ILE A 203 -3.66 -1.05 -3.05
N SER A 204 -2.95 0.04 -3.35
CA SER A 204 -3.54 1.18 -4.04
C SER A 204 -3.14 1.17 -5.50
N THR A 205 -4.04 1.55 -6.37
CA THR A 205 -3.74 1.76 -7.78
C THR A 205 -4.79 2.63 -8.47
N HIS A 206 -4.43 3.16 -9.63
CA HIS A 206 -5.34 3.81 -10.56
C HIS A 206 -5.50 2.99 -11.86
N ILE A 207 -4.95 1.77 -11.92
CA ILE A 207 -4.92 0.90 -13.09
C ILE A 207 -6.01 -0.16 -12.94
N PHE A 208 -7.09 -0.06 -13.74
CA PHE A 208 -8.23 -0.98 -13.69
C PHE A 208 -7.83 -2.44 -13.93
N SER A 209 -7.02 -2.70 -14.96
CA SER A 209 -6.59 -4.06 -15.31
C SER A 209 -5.78 -4.74 -14.19
N LEU A 210 -5.05 -3.97 -13.39
CA LEU A 210 -4.33 -4.50 -12.21
C LEU A 210 -5.32 -4.92 -11.12
N VAL A 211 -6.35 -4.09 -10.87
CA VAL A 211 -7.41 -4.41 -9.91
C VAL A 211 -8.16 -5.68 -10.34
N GLU A 212 -8.60 -5.74 -11.59
CA GLU A 212 -9.33 -6.90 -12.13
C GLU A 212 -8.53 -8.20 -12.08
N LYS A 213 -7.22 -8.11 -12.20
CA LYS A 213 -6.31 -9.25 -12.16
C LYS A 213 -6.00 -9.76 -10.76
N LEU A 214 -5.84 -8.85 -9.79
CA LEU A 214 -5.29 -9.18 -8.46
C LEU A 214 -6.30 -9.12 -7.33
N CYS A 215 -7.26 -8.16 -7.39
CA CYS A 215 -8.08 -7.85 -6.24
C CYS A 215 -9.32 -8.75 -6.16
N ASP A 216 -9.68 -9.10 -4.94
CA ASP A 216 -10.94 -9.80 -4.64
C ASP A 216 -12.02 -8.83 -4.19
N HIS A 217 -11.61 -7.76 -3.51
CA HIS A 217 -12.46 -6.72 -2.96
C HIS A 217 -11.93 -5.35 -3.37
N VAL A 218 -12.81 -4.41 -3.66
CA VAL A 218 -12.44 -3.10 -4.20
C VAL A 218 -13.15 -1.98 -3.46
N GLY A 219 -12.35 -1.07 -2.92
CA GLY A 219 -12.82 0.22 -2.43
C GLY A 219 -12.53 1.31 -3.46
N ILE A 220 -13.57 1.95 -3.98
CA ILE A 220 -13.45 3.08 -4.92
C ILE A 220 -13.42 4.38 -4.13
N ILE A 221 -12.29 5.10 -4.18
CA ILE A 221 -12.10 6.38 -3.50
C ILE A 221 -12.13 7.52 -4.49
N ILE A 222 -13.01 8.51 -4.25
CA ILE A 222 -13.13 9.74 -5.02
C ILE A 222 -13.16 10.93 -4.05
N SER A 223 -12.31 11.93 -4.26
CA SER A 223 -12.25 13.16 -3.45
C SER A 223 -12.22 12.92 -1.93
N GLY A 224 -11.45 11.92 -1.50
CA GLY A 224 -11.27 11.57 -0.09
C GLY A 224 -12.37 10.71 0.53
N LYS A 225 -13.40 10.34 -0.22
CA LYS A 225 -14.52 9.52 0.26
C LYS A 225 -14.49 8.13 -0.38
N LEU A 226 -14.83 7.12 0.40
CA LEU A 226 -15.09 5.78 -0.12
C LEU A 226 -16.50 5.75 -0.69
N ILE A 227 -16.62 5.73 -2.01
CA ILE A 227 -17.91 5.82 -2.71
C ILE A 227 -18.54 4.45 -2.90
N LYS A 228 -17.71 3.43 -3.10
CA LYS A 228 -18.15 2.03 -3.22
C LYS A 228 -17.13 1.12 -2.54
N ASP A 229 -17.63 0.12 -1.84
CA ASP A 229 -16.86 -0.92 -1.16
C ASP A 229 -17.56 -2.25 -1.34
N ALA A 230 -17.01 -3.13 -2.19
CA ALA A 230 -17.65 -4.39 -2.54
C ALA A 230 -16.66 -5.43 -3.10
N PRO A 231 -16.99 -6.72 -3.05
CA PRO A 231 -16.30 -7.74 -3.80
C PRO A 231 -16.26 -7.39 -5.30
N LEU A 232 -15.11 -7.57 -5.94
CA LEU A 232 -14.94 -7.25 -7.37
C LEU A 232 -16.01 -7.92 -8.25
N LYS A 233 -16.34 -9.18 -7.94
CA LYS A 233 -17.39 -9.93 -8.67
C LYS A 233 -18.78 -9.30 -8.58
N GLU A 234 -19.07 -8.57 -7.53
CA GLU A 234 -20.35 -7.84 -7.39
C GLU A 234 -20.34 -6.57 -8.22
N ILE A 235 -19.24 -5.84 -8.23
CA ILE A 235 -19.06 -4.66 -9.07
C ILE A 235 -19.22 -5.03 -10.56
N GLN A 236 -18.61 -6.15 -10.98
CA GLN A 236 -18.66 -6.63 -12.36
C GLN A 236 -20.06 -7.11 -12.82
N LYS A 237 -21.03 -7.29 -11.92
CA LYS A 237 -22.43 -7.52 -12.31
C LYS A 237 -23.12 -6.26 -12.80
N GLU A 238 -22.62 -5.07 -12.43
CA GLU A 238 -23.17 -3.77 -12.81
C GLU A 238 -22.59 -3.24 -14.13
N GLY A 239 -21.47 -3.81 -14.60
CA GLY A 239 -20.72 -3.43 -15.79
C GLY A 239 -19.24 -3.73 -15.62
N THR A 240 -18.40 -3.32 -16.56
CA THR A 240 -16.96 -3.37 -16.38
C THR A 240 -16.55 -2.47 -15.21
N LEU A 241 -15.44 -2.79 -14.54
CA LEU A 241 -14.94 -1.96 -13.42
C LEU A 241 -14.73 -0.50 -13.85
N GLU A 242 -14.28 -0.29 -15.09
CA GLU A 242 -14.07 1.03 -15.68
C GLU A 242 -15.40 1.80 -15.86
N GLU A 243 -16.44 1.17 -16.42
CA GLU A 243 -17.77 1.78 -16.60
C GLU A 243 -18.38 2.18 -15.24
N VAL A 244 -18.34 1.27 -14.26
CA VAL A 244 -18.86 1.54 -12.92
C VAL A 244 -18.08 2.68 -12.26
N PHE A 245 -16.76 2.69 -12.40
CA PHE A 245 -15.92 3.75 -11.85
C PHE A 245 -16.29 5.13 -12.44
N PHE A 246 -16.37 5.25 -13.78
CA PHE A 246 -16.67 6.54 -14.41
C PHE A 246 -18.06 7.04 -14.08
N LYS A 247 -19.06 6.16 -14.02
CA LYS A 247 -20.40 6.51 -13.55
C LYS A 247 -20.38 7.13 -12.15
N LEU A 248 -19.71 6.45 -11.18
CA LEU A 248 -19.58 6.96 -9.81
C LEU A 248 -18.76 8.26 -9.74
N TYR A 249 -17.77 8.40 -10.60
CA TYR A 249 -16.95 9.61 -10.67
C TYR A 249 -17.74 10.82 -11.17
N GLU A 250 -18.59 10.65 -12.19
CA GLU A 250 -19.47 11.69 -12.69
C GLU A 250 -20.50 12.08 -11.63
N GLU A 251 -21.17 11.11 -11.01
CA GLU A 251 -22.15 11.35 -9.92
C GLU A 251 -21.53 12.10 -8.74
N ALA A 252 -20.30 11.74 -8.34
CA ALA A 252 -19.61 12.41 -7.25
C ALA A 252 -19.23 13.86 -7.57
N ASN A 253 -18.92 14.17 -8.83
CA ASN A 253 -18.55 15.53 -9.25
C ASN A 253 -19.76 16.43 -9.53
N VAL A 254 -20.93 15.89 -9.86
CA VAL A 254 -22.16 16.66 -10.02
C VAL A 254 -22.68 17.13 -8.66
N ASN A 255 -22.40 16.40 -7.57
CA ASN A 255 -22.87 16.67 -6.21
C ASN A 255 -21.83 17.42 -5.35
N ALA A 256 -20.70 17.86 -5.90
CA ALA A 256 -19.63 18.58 -5.21
C ALA A 256 -19.61 20.06 -5.57
#